data_1de6fb9a3ce1856a6afe198807e7a657
#
_entry.id   1de6fb9a3ce1856a6afe198807e7a657
#
_cell.length_a   1.000
_cell.length_b   1.000
_cell.length_c   1.000
_cell.angle_alpha   90.00
_cell.angle_beta   90.00
_cell.angle_gamma   90.00
#
_symmetry.space_group_name_H-M   'P 1'
#
loop_
_entity.id
_entity.type
_entity.pdbx_description
1 polymer ?
#
loop_
_entity_poly.entity_id
_entity_poly.type
_entity_poly.pdbx_seq_one_letter_code
_entity_poly.pdbx_strand_id
1 'polypeptide(L)'
;MSAADPDAFYRDRVPAHWNRTVDAQERAAEGDAEARRLLDEMQRVRGTIDVVVTGGPTARRYHLNIRAGRMSADAEPVRAPFLVLVHDLDTFATLERESGDSVLGFLGALAGQAGEMKLTATRLQNLLALSGSARLELTGGAPMTLVAHFGPETEQDGPHCSLRIPSDTYAALRAGELAPQEAFLGG
;
A
#
# COMPACT_ATOMS: atom_id res chain seq x y z
N MET A 1 -22.85 -1.06 13.69
CA MET A 1 -21.62 -1.07 12.87
C MET A 1 -20.81 0.13 13.34
N SER A 2 -19.61 -0.08 13.87
CA SER A 2 -18.70 1.02 14.20
C SER A 2 -18.37 1.75 12.90
N ALA A 3 -18.41 3.09 12.92
CA ALA A 3 -17.97 3.88 11.78
C ALA A 3 -16.49 3.51 11.48
N ALA A 4 -16.17 3.35 10.20
CA ALA A 4 -14.81 3.11 9.77
C ALA A 4 -13.91 4.25 10.28
N ASP A 5 -12.87 3.91 11.06
CA ASP A 5 -12.00 4.86 11.73
C ASP A 5 -10.59 4.84 11.12
N PRO A 6 -10.24 5.85 10.30
CA PRO A 6 -8.89 5.94 9.73
C PRO A 6 -7.77 6.03 10.77
N ASP A 7 -8.03 6.63 11.95
CA ASP A 7 -7.01 6.73 12.98
C ASP A 7 -6.64 5.35 13.53
N ALA A 8 -7.61 4.55 13.94
CA ALA A 8 -7.37 3.18 14.39
C ALA A 8 -6.77 2.31 13.27
N PHE A 9 -7.18 2.52 12.02
CA PHE A 9 -6.66 1.77 10.88
C PHE A 9 -5.18 2.06 10.62
N TYR A 10 -4.82 3.34 10.39
CA TYR A 10 -3.45 3.69 10.01
C TYR A 10 -2.46 3.74 11.17
N ARG A 11 -2.92 4.02 12.40
CA ARG A 11 -2.02 4.09 13.56
C ARG A 11 -1.73 2.73 14.18
N ASP A 12 -2.74 1.85 14.18
CA ASP A 12 -2.65 0.59 14.93
C ASP A 12 -2.67 -0.63 14.01
N ARG A 13 -3.69 -0.78 13.16
CA ARG A 13 -3.94 -2.03 12.43
C ARG A 13 -2.92 -2.27 11.31
N VAL A 14 -2.65 -1.25 10.51
CA VAL A 14 -1.67 -1.33 9.40
C VAL A 14 -0.26 -1.65 9.92
N PRO A 15 0.30 -0.93 10.91
CA PRO A 15 1.59 -1.29 11.48
C PRO A 15 1.61 -2.68 12.12
N ALA A 16 0.56 -3.05 12.85
CA ALA A 16 0.46 -4.36 13.47
C ALA A 16 0.44 -5.49 12.42
N HIS A 17 -0.31 -5.32 11.34
CA HIS A 17 -0.36 -6.27 10.24
C HIS A 17 0.99 -6.40 9.53
N TRP A 18 1.62 -5.27 9.18
CA TRP A 18 2.96 -5.23 8.61
C TRP A 18 3.98 -5.99 9.47
N ASN A 19 3.99 -5.72 10.77
CA ASN A 19 4.94 -6.35 11.68
C ASN A 19 4.70 -7.86 11.84
N ARG A 20 3.43 -8.33 11.79
CA ARG A 20 3.12 -9.77 11.75
C ARG A 20 3.72 -10.46 10.51
N THR A 21 3.75 -9.77 9.36
CA THR A 21 4.40 -10.31 8.15
C THR A 21 5.90 -10.44 8.33
N VAL A 22 6.55 -9.47 9.00
CA VAL A 22 7.97 -9.56 9.35
C VAL A 22 8.22 -10.71 10.33
N ASP A 23 7.41 -10.83 11.39
CA ASP A 23 7.51 -11.92 12.37
C ASP A 23 7.35 -13.31 11.70
N ALA A 24 6.45 -13.42 10.73
CA ALA A 24 6.29 -14.66 9.96
C ALA A 24 7.52 -14.97 9.11
N GLN A 25 8.16 -13.93 8.53
CA GLN A 25 9.38 -14.09 7.76
C GLN A 25 10.58 -14.44 8.65
N GLU A 26 10.66 -13.90 9.88
CA GLU A 26 11.69 -14.25 10.87
C GLU A 26 11.59 -15.73 11.22
N ARG A 27 10.41 -16.25 11.50
CA ARG A 27 10.20 -17.68 11.77
C ARG A 27 10.57 -18.57 10.57
N ALA A 28 10.21 -18.17 9.36
CA ALA A 28 10.58 -18.92 8.16
C ALA A 28 12.09 -18.97 7.95
N ALA A 29 12.80 -17.90 8.31
CA ALA A 29 14.25 -17.77 8.16
C ALA A 29 15.06 -18.70 9.11
N GLU A 30 14.45 -19.28 10.16
CA GLU A 30 15.13 -20.19 11.08
C GLU A 30 15.60 -21.49 10.41
N GLY A 31 14.84 -21.97 9.41
CA GLY A 31 15.14 -23.24 8.73
C GLY A 31 15.42 -23.14 7.23
N ASP A 32 15.26 -21.96 6.63
CA ASP A 32 15.34 -21.75 5.20
C ASP A 32 16.29 -20.60 4.83
N ALA A 33 17.32 -20.91 4.04
CA ALA A 33 18.34 -19.95 3.61
C ALA A 33 17.78 -18.87 2.66
N GLU A 34 16.78 -19.19 1.83
CA GLU A 34 16.14 -18.24 0.95
C GLU A 34 15.26 -17.27 1.75
N ALA A 35 14.49 -17.80 2.70
CA ALA A 35 13.71 -16.98 3.63
C ALA A 35 14.60 -16.04 4.45
N ARG A 36 15.80 -16.46 4.83
CA ARG A 36 16.78 -15.63 5.54
C ARG A 36 17.29 -14.49 4.67
N ARG A 37 17.65 -14.76 3.41
CA ARG A 37 18.08 -13.71 2.46
C ARG A 37 16.97 -12.67 2.26
N LEU A 38 15.72 -13.13 2.15
CA LEU A 38 14.58 -12.23 2.02
C LEU A 38 14.40 -11.37 3.28
N LEU A 39 14.52 -11.97 4.47
CA LEU A 39 14.48 -11.24 5.74
C LEU A 39 15.58 -10.17 5.82
N ASP A 40 16.82 -10.51 5.48
CA ASP A 40 17.94 -9.57 5.46
C ASP A 40 17.64 -8.36 4.55
N GLU A 41 17.04 -8.60 3.39
CA GLU A 41 16.62 -7.54 2.47
C GLU A 41 15.48 -6.69 3.06
N MET A 42 14.51 -7.31 3.75
CA MET A 42 13.44 -6.58 4.44
C MET A 42 13.98 -5.72 5.59
N GLN A 43 14.90 -6.23 6.38
CA GLN A 43 15.51 -5.51 7.52
C GLN A 43 16.39 -4.32 7.10
N ARG A 44 16.84 -4.26 5.86
CA ARG A 44 17.56 -3.10 5.31
C ARG A 44 16.63 -1.94 4.93
N VAL A 45 15.32 -2.16 4.88
CA VAL A 45 14.36 -1.13 4.49
C VAL A 45 14.29 -0.03 5.56
N ARG A 46 14.44 1.21 5.11
CA ARG A 46 14.23 2.44 5.88
C ARG A 46 13.54 3.46 5.00
N GLY A 47 12.36 3.90 5.39
CA GLY A 47 11.60 4.85 4.59
C GLY A 47 10.32 5.28 5.27
N THR A 48 9.57 6.14 4.61
CA THR A 48 8.25 6.60 5.06
C THR A 48 7.26 6.43 3.92
N ILE A 49 6.10 5.91 4.25
CA ILE A 49 4.89 5.99 3.43
C ILE A 49 3.97 6.99 4.11
N ASP A 50 3.55 8.02 3.39
CA ASP A 50 2.52 8.91 3.87
C ASP A 50 1.16 8.47 3.38
N VAL A 51 0.15 8.60 4.23
CA VAL A 51 -1.25 8.47 3.84
C VAL A 51 -1.97 9.76 4.15
N VAL A 52 -2.64 10.32 3.16
CA VAL A 52 -3.43 11.55 3.28
C VAL A 52 -4.91 11.21 3.09
N VAL A 53 -5.70 11.44 4.12
CA VAL A 53 -7.15 11.25 4.10
C VAL A 53 -7.81 12.61 3.99
N THR A 54 -8.50 12.85 2.87
CA THR A 54 -9.25 14.08 2.57
C THR A 54 -10.76 13.90 2.83
N GLY A 55 -11.57 14.91 2.53
CA GLY A 55 -13.03 14.83 2.66
C GLY A 55 -13.58 15.09 4.07
N GLY A 56 -12.72 15.26 5.07
CA GLY A 56 -13.09 15.72 6.41
C GLY A 56 -12.94 17.24 6.56
N PRO A 57 -13.23 17.79 7.76
CA PRO A 57 -13.04 19.23 8.05
C PRO A 57 -11.59 19.70 7.84
N THR A 58 -10.63 18.79 8.06
CA THR A 58 -9.21 18.96 7.76
C THR A 58 -8.67 17.66 7.20
N ALA A 59 -7.75 17.75 6.25
CA ALA A 59 -7.02 16.57 5.78
C ALA A 59 -6.18 16.00 6.93
N ARG A 60 -6.18 14.67 7.06
CA ARG A 60 -5.35 13.96 8.04
C ARG A 60 -4.18 13.32 7.33
N ARG A 61 -2.99 13.41 7.92
CA ARG A 61 -1.79 12.78 7.40
C ARG A 61 -1.25 11.79 8.42
N TYR A 62 -0.88 10.61 7.93
CA TYR A 62 -0.29 9.54 8.72
C TYR A 62 1.08 9.22 8.15
N HIS A 63 2.11 9.26 9.01
CA HIS A 63 3.48 8.90 8.65
C HIS A 63 3.75 7.46 9.08
N LEU A 64 3.71 6.54 8.13
CA LEU A 64 4.03 5.14 8.34
C LEU A 64 5.52 4.94 8.12
N ASN A 65 6.26 4.96 9.21
CA ASN A 65 7.72 4.88 9.20
C ASN A 65 8.21 3.44 9.25
N ILE A 66 9.14 3.10 8.38
CA ILE A 66 9.77 1.79 8.34
C ILE A 66 11.22 1.94 8.80
N ARG A 67 11.58 1.23 9.87
CA ARG A 67 12.94 1.17 10.43
C ARG A 67 13.34 -0.28 10.62
N ALA A 68 14.43 -0.69 9.99
CA ALA A 68 14.89 -2.08 10.01
C ALA A 68 13.78 -3.09 9.64
N GLY A 69 13.00 -2.76 8.60
CA GLY A 69 11.90 -3.57 8.11
C GLY A 69 10.60 -3.49 8.90
N ARG A 70 10.61 -2.95 10.13
CA ARG A 70 9.40 -2.83 10.97
C ARG A 70 8.72 -1.48 10.83
N MET A 71 7.39 -1.48 10.87
CA MET A 71 6.58 -0.28 10.69
C MET A 71 6.06 0.26 12.02
N SER A 72 6.05 1.59 12.12
CA SER A 72 5.35 2.37 13.17
C SER A 72 4.63 3.55 12.54
N ALA A 73 3.54 4.01 13.16
CA ALA A 73 2.91 5.27 12.82
C ALA A 73 3.37 6.34 13.82
N ASP A 74 4.08 7.34 13.33
CA ASP A 74 4.69 8.38 14.16
C ASP A 74 4.14 9.77 13.79
N ALA A 75 4.42 10.77 14.63
CA ALA A 75 4.01 12.17 14.38
C ALA A 75 4.80 12.82 13.24
N GLU A 76 6.04 12.37 13.01
CA GLU A 76 6.96 12.94 12.02
C GLU A 76 7.53 11.84 11.12
N PRO A 77 7.79 12.13 9.83
CA PRO A 77 8.42 11.19 8.94
C PRO A 77 9.92 11.02 9.28
N VAL A 78 10.44 9.79 9.19
CA VAL A 78 11.89 9.55 9.39
C VAL A 78 12.73 9.95 8.19
N ARG A 79 12.10 10.03 7.01
CA ARG A 79 12.67 10.49 5.74
C ARG A 79 11.56 11.07 4.89
N ALA A 80 11.92 11.81 3.84
CA ALA A 80 10.98 12.16 2.80
C ALA A 80 10.24 10.89 2.33
N PRO A 81 8.90 10.91 2.24
CA PRO A 81 8.13 9.75 1.86
C PRO A 81 8.50 9.29 0.44
N PHE A 82 8.68 7.99 0.25
CA PHE A 82 8.90 7.41 -1.07
C PHE A 82 7.57 7.12 -1.79
N LEU A 83 6.49 7.12 -1.05
CA LEU A 83 5.13 6.91 -1.53
C LEU A 83 4.17 7.75 -0.70
N VAL A 84 3.30 8.50 -1.39
CA VAL A 84 2.18 9.20 -0.74
C VAL A 84 0.88 8.65 -1.32
N LEU A 85 0.04 8.10 -0.46
CA LEU A 85 -1.28 7.59 -0.81
C LEU A 85 -2.33 8.62 -0.41
N VAL A 86 -3.19 9.00 -1.34
CA VAL A 86 -4.26 9.98 -1.09
C VAL A 86 -5.61 9.33 -1.41
N HIS A 87 -6.53 9.38 -0.47
CA HIS A 87 -7.92 8.99 -0.65
C HIS A 87 -8.84 9.88 0.16
N ASP A 88 -10.14 9.85 -0.11
CA ASP A 88 -11.12 10.55 0.68
C ASP A 88 -11.74 9.67 1.79
N LEU A 89 -12.39 10.34 2.75
CA LEU A 89 -13.04 9.68 3.87
C LEU A 89 -14.29 8.89 3.42
N ASP A 90 -14.97 9.32 2.37
CA ASP A 90 -16.21 8.69 1.90
C ASP A 90 -15.92 7.31 1.30
N THR A 91 -14.75 7.14 0.67
CA THR A 91 -14.32 5.87 0.09
C THR A 91 -13.50 5.00 1.05
N PHE A 92 -13.19 5.50 2.24
CA PHE A 92 -12.34 4.79 3.21
C PHE A 92 -12.89 3.41 3.61
N ALA A 93 -14.19 3.28 3.83
CA ALA A 93 -14.79 1.99 4.18
C ALA A 93 -14.60 0.93 3.08
N THR A 94 -14.63 1.36 1.81
CA THR A 94 -14.34 0.48 0.66
C THR A 94 -12.87 0.13 0.63
N LEU A 95 -11.99 1.11 0.80
CA LEU A 95 -10.54 0.91 0.83
C LEU A 95 -10.15 -0.05 1.96
N GLU A 96 -10.66 0.14 3.17
CA GLU A 96 -10.43 -0.73 4.32
C GLU A 96 -10.83 -2.18 4.03
N ARG A 97 -12.01 -2.39 3.44
CA ARG A 97 -12.49 -3.73 3.06
C ARG A 97 -11.61 -4.37 1.99
N GLU A 98 -11.26 -3.61 0.96
CA GLU A 98 -10.51 -4.13 -0.19
C GLU A 98 -9.01 -4.30 0.10
N SER A 99 -8.41 -3.45 0.90
CA SER A 99 -6.99 -3.59 1.28
C SER A 99 -6.77 -4.57 2.44
N GLY A 100 -7.81 -4.89 3.21
CA GLY A 100 -7.62 -5.49 4.53
C GLY A 100 -6.80 -4.55 5.40
N ASP A 101 -5.85 -5.07 6.15
CA ASP A 101 -4.93 -4.26 6.96
C ASP A 101 -3.60 -3.94 6.23
N SER A 102 -3.50 -4.21 4.91
CA SER A 102 -2.27 -4.01 4.14
C SER A 102 -2.27 -2.70 3.38
N VAL A 103 -1.38 -1.78 3.75
CA VAL A 103 -1.21 -0.50 3.04
C VAL A 103 -0.70 -0.65 1.60
N LEU A 104 0.04 -1.72 1.32
CA LEU A 104 0.59 -2.02 -0.01
C LEU A 104 -0.20 -3.11 -0.75
N GLY A 105 -1.25 -3.66 -0.15
CA GLY A 105 -2.03 -4.75 -0.74
C GLY A 105 -2.61 -4.41 -2.11
N PHE A 106 -3.04 -3.16 -2.28
CA PHE A 106 -3.50 -2.65 -3.57
C PHE A 106 -2.44 -2.73 -4.67
N LEU A 107 -1.23 -2.26 -4.36
CA LEU A 107 -0.12 -2.26 -5.32
C LEU A 107 0.31 -3.69 -5.66
N GLY A 108 0.28 -4.60 -4.67
CA GLY A 108 0.60 -6.01 -4.86
C GLY A 108 -0.35 -6.70 -5.82
N ALA A 109 -1.66 -6.51 -5.65
CA ALA A 109 -2.68 -7.08 -6.54
C ALA A 109 -2.51 -6.59 -7.99
N LEU A 110 -2.25 -5.29 -8.19
CA LEU A 110 -2.00 -4.71 -9.51
C LEU A 110 -0.70 -5.22 -10.15
N ALA A 111 0.28 -5.59 -9.33
CA ALA A 111 1.54 -6.19 -9.79
C ALA A 111 1.45 -7.72 -10.02
N GLY A 112 0.26 -8.32 -9.89
CA GLY A 112 0.06 -9.76 -10.05
C GLY A 112 0.66 -10.60 -8.93
N GLN A 113 0.90 -9.99 -7.78
CA GLN A 113 1.39 -10.71 -6.62
C GLN A 113 0.20 -11.15 -5.75
N ALA A 114 -0.09 -12.44 -5.78
CA ALA A 114 -1.02 -13.03 -4.82
C ALA A 114 -0.41 -12.92 -3.41
N GLY A 115 -1.19 -12.38 -2.47
CA GLY A 115 -0.78 -12.22 -1.09
C GLY A 115 -0.08 -10.89 -0.79
N GLU A 116 0.61 -10.86 0.35
CA GLU A 116 1.26 -9.64 0.85
C GLU A 116 2.55 -9.30 0.11
N MET A 117 2.62 -8.08 -0.39
CA MET A 117 3.84 -7.56 -0.98
C MET A 117 4.89 -7.29 0.11
N LYS A 118 5.93 -8.12 0.15
CA LYS A 118 7.08 -7.91 1.05
C LYS A 118 7.97 -6.82 0.47
N LEU A 119 8.13 -5.73 1.20
CA LEU A 119 9.02 -4.65 0.81
C LEU A 119 10.47 -5.01 1.15
N THR A 120 11.29 -5.17 0.13
CA THR A 120 12.74 -5.41 0.22
C THR A 120 13.52 -4.13 -0.10
N ALA A 121 14.80 -4.08 0.25
CA ALA A 121 15.68 -2.95 -0.09
C ALA A 121 15.73 -2.73 -1.61
N THR A 122 15.80 -3.79 -2.40
CA THR A 122 15.77 -3.73 -3.87
C THR A 122 14.45 -3.16 -4.39
N ARG A 123 13.30 -3.59 -3.86
CA ARG A 123 11.98 -3.04 -4.24
C ARG A 123 11.86 -1.58 -3.85
N LEU A 124 12.35 -1.19 -2.68
CA LEU A 124 12.38 0.20 -2.26
C LEU A 124 13.21 1.07 -3.21
N GLN A 125 14.37 0.60 -3.64
CA GLN A 125 15.20 1.32 -4.63
C GLN A 125 14.45 1.50 -5.96
N ASN A 126 13.74 0.48 -6.43
CA ASN A 126 12.92 0.58 -7.63
C ASN A 126 11.78 1.60 -7.46
N LEU A 127 11.12 1.63 -6.30
CA LEU A 127 10.07 2.62 -6.01
C LEU A 127 10.65 4.04 -5.94
N LEU A 128 11.82 4.23 -5.34
CA LEU A 128 12.52 5.52 -5.29
C LEU A 128 12.97 6.03 -6.67
N ALA A 129 13.12 5.15 -7.64
CA ALA A 129 13.44 5.52 -9.03
C ALA A 129 12.19 5.97 -9.83
N LEU A 130 10.99 5.73 -9.30
CA LEU A 130 9.75 6.19 -9.91
C LEU A 130 9.50 7.67 -9.57
N SER A 131 8.89 8.37 -10.50
CA SER A 131 8.36 9.72 -10.30
C SER A 131 7.00 9.84 -10.97
N GLY A 132 6.15 10.70 -10.41
CA GLY A 132 4.82 10.95 -10.93
C GLY A 132 3.72 10.33 -10.07
N SER A 133 2.50 10.30 -10.60
CA SER A 133 1.32 9.85 -9.87
C SER A 133 0.43 8.95 -10.70
N ALA A 134 -0.17 7.98 -10.03
CA ALA A 134 -1.16 7.07 -10.59
C ALA A 134 -2.46 7.13 -9.79
N ARG A 135 -3.58 7.20 -10.49
CA ARG A 135 -4.92 7.09 -9.89
C ARG A 135 -5.48 5.70 -10.15
N LEU A 136 -5.91 5.05 -9.09
CA LEU A 136 -6.69 3.83 -9.15
C LEU A 136 -8.15 4.16 -8.85
N GLU A 137 -9.05 3.76 -9.74
CA GLU A 137 -10.50 3.88 -9.56
C GLU A 137 -11.12 2.49 -9.65
N LEU A 138 -11.76 2.03 -8.57
CA LEU A 138 -12.63 0.87 -8.62
C LEU A 138 -14.01 1.32 -9.06
N THR A 139 -14.57 0.65 -10.08
CA THR A 139 -15.88 0.93 -10.65
C THR A 139 -16.82 -0.27 -10.47
N GLY A 140 -18.12 -0.01 -10.43
CA GLY A 140 -19.09 -1.05 -10.09
C GLY A 140 -19.10 -1.36 -8.58
N GLY A 141 -20.27 -1.52 -7.99
CA GLY A 141 -20.40 -1.68 -6.53
C GLY A 141 -20.14 -0.38 -5.76
N ALA A 142 -19.40 -0.46 -4.65
CA ALA A 142 -19.00 0.72 -3.90
C ALA A 142 -17.74 1.33 -4.55
N PRO A 143 -17.83 2.55 -5.08
CA PRO A 143 -16.69 3.18 -5.76
C PRO A 143 -15.56 3.49 -4.78
N MET A 144 -14.33 3.47 -5.29
CA MET A 144 -13.15 3.85 -4.52
C MET A 144 -12.15 4.52 -5.44
N THR A 145 -11.55 5.60 -4.95
CA THR A 145 -10.44 6.27 -5.61
C THR A 145 -9.25 6.34 -4.67
N LEU A 146 -8.11 5.91 -5.16
CA LEU A 146 -6.82 6.01 -4.49
C LEU A 146 -5.82 6.65 -5.46
N VAL A 147 -5.11 7.68 -5.00
CA VAL A 147 -4.01 8.27 -5.75
C VAL A 147 -2.70 7.91 -5.06
N ALA A 148 -1.75 7.38 -5.83
CA ALA A 148 -0.40 7.07 -5.38
C ALA A 148 0.57 8.05 -6.05
N HIS A 149 1.32 8.79 -5.25
CA HIS A 149 2.40 9.66 -5.71
C HIS A 149 3.75 9.02 -5.40
N PHE A 150 4.64 8.99 -6.38
CA PHE A 150 6.00 8.47 -6.28
C PHE A 150 7.00 9.61 -6.45
N GLY A 151 8.00 9.67 -5.57
CA GLY A 151 9.04 10.70 -5.59
C GLY A 151 8.65 12.00 -4.87
N PRO A 152 9.55 13.01 -4.88
CA PRO A 152 9.41 14.22 -4.08
C PRO A 152 8.41 15.26 -4.63
N GLU A 153 7.99 15.13 -5.87
CA GLU A 153 7.09 16.10 -6.55
C GLU A 153 5.63 15.65 -6.43
N THR A 154 5.08 15.73 -5.23
CA THR A 154 3.93 14.91 -4.88
C THR A 154 2.56 15.55 -5.01
N GLU A 155 2.36 16.84 -5.29
CA GLU A 155 1.02 17.40 -5.07
C GLU A 155 0.49 18.38 -6.13
N GLN A 156 1.24 18.76 -7.15
CA GLN A 156 0.84 19.91 -7.97
C GLN A 156 0.27 19.58 -9.34
N ASP A 157 0.58 18.45 -9.92
CA ASP A 157 0.02 18.04 -11.21
C ASP A 157 -0.87 16.82 -11.03
N GLY A 158 -2.02 16.81 -11.70
CA GLY A 158 -2.95 15.68 -11.65
C GLY A 158 -2.30 14.33 -12.01
N PRO A 159 -2.99 13.20 -11.85
CA PRO A 159 -2.39 11.89 -12.04
C PRO A 159 -1.87 11.74 -13.48
N HIS A 160 -0.60 11.29 -13.61
CA HIS A 160 0.04 11.02 -14.89
C HIS A 160 -0.58 9.82 -15.61
N CYS A 161 -1.14 8.88 -14.84
CA CYS A 161 -1.95 7.80 -15.39
C CYS A 161 -3.16 7.51 -14.51
N SER A 162 -4.21 6.97 -15.11
CA SER A 162 -5.40 6.52 -14.39
C SER A 162 -5.72 5.09 -14.80
N LEU A 163 -5.96 4.25 -13.81
CA LEU A 163 -6.34 2.87 -13.97
C LEU A 163 -7.77 2.72 -13.43
N ARG A 164 -8.70 2.34 -14.28
CA ARG A 164 -10.08 2.02 -13.89
C ARG A 164 -10.29 0.53 -13.96
N ILE A 165 -10.72 -0.06 -12.86
CA ILE A 165 -10.89 -1.51 -12.75
C ILE A 165 -12.29 -1.78 -12.19
N PRO A 166 -13.09 -2.64 -12.82
CA PRO A 166 -14.30 -3.16 -12.21
C PRO A 166 -13.97 -3.90 -10.89
N SER A 167 -14.84 -3.75 -9.88
CA SER A 167 -14.59 -4.34 -8.55
C SER A 167 -14.49 -5.87 -8.58
N ASP A 168 -15.20 -6.53 -9.47
CA ASP A 168 -15.12 -7.99 -9.69
C ASP A 168 -13.78 -8.40 -10.31
N THR A 169 -13.32 -7.65 -11.33
CA THR A 169 -11.98 -7.84 -11.92
C THR A 169 -10.88 -7.64 -10.88
N TYR A 170 -11.01 -6.61 -10.04
CA TYR A 170 -10.06 -6.38 -8.96
C TYR A 170 -10.07 -7.52 -7.91
N ALA A 171 -11.25 -8.04 -7.58
CA ALA A 171 -11.37 -9.18 -6.66
C ALA A 171 -10.69 -10.44 -7.24
N ALA A 172 -10.86 -10.71 -8.53
CA ALA A 172 -10.20 -11.83 -9.23
C ALA A 172 -8.67 -11.67 -9.27
N LEU A 173 -8.16 -10.45 -9.50
CA LEU A 173 -6.73 -10.14 -9.41
C LEU A 173 -6.18 -10.40 -8.00
N ARG A 174 -6.89 -9.97 -6.96
CA ARG A 174 -6.50 -10.22 -5.56
C ARG A 174 -6.48 -11.70 -5.19
N ALA A 175 -7.45 -12.45 -5.71
CA ALA A 175 -7.53 -13.89 -5.49
C ALA A 175 -6.47 -14.67 -6.27
N GLY A 176 -5.78 -14.03 -7.22
CA GLY A 176 -4.86 -14.71 -8.15
C GLY A 176 -5.57 -15.55 -9.19
N GLU A 177 -6.86 -15.33 -9.38
CA GLU A 177 -7.70 -16.03 -10.38
C GLU A 177 -7.57 -15.43 -11.78
N LEU A 178 -7.07 -14.19 -11.86
CA LEU A 178 -6.85 -13.44 -13.10
C LEU A 178 -5.44 -12.85 -13.09
N ALA A 179 -4.69 -13.02 -14.18
CA ALA A 179 -3.40 -12.37 -14.33
C ALA A 179 -3.58 -10.90 -14.76
N PRO A 180 -2.72 -9.95 -14.29
CA PRO A 180 -2.83 -8.55 -14.68
C PRO A 180 -2.82 -8.31 -16.17
N GLN A 181 -2.01 -9.06 -16.93
CA GLN A 181 -1.97 -8.95 -18.39
C GLN A 181 -3.31 -9.32 -19.03
N GLU A 182 -3.99 -10.34 -18.51
CA GLU A 182 -5.31 -10.77 -19.01
C GLU A 182 -6.37 -9.72 -18.69
N ALA A 183 -6.31 -9.12 -17.49
CA ALA A 183 -7.20 -8.03 -17.10
C ALA A 183 -7.06 -6.81 -18.03
N PHE A 184 -5.84 -6.47 -18.44
CA PHE A 184 -5.58 -5.36 -19.37
C PHE A 184 -6.01 -5.65 -20.81
N LEU A 185 -5.94 -6.89 -21.26
CA LEU A 185 -6.29 -7.27 -22.64
C LEU A 185 -7.78 -7.56 -22.81
N GLY A 186 -8.49 -7.85 -21.74
CA GLY A 186 -9.92 -8.19 -21.75
C GLY A 186 -10.86 -7.02 -21.45
N GLY A 187 -10.37 -5.87 -21.11
CA GLY A 187 -11.12 -4.65 -20.80
C GLY A 187 -10.72 -3.53 -21.72
#